data_aa1eb1796326da50054fc375fd9d9d19
#
_entry.id   aa1eb1796326da50054fc375fd9d9d19
#
_cell.length_a   1.000
_cell.length_b   1.000
_cell.length_c   1.000
_cell.angle_alpha   90.00
_cell.angle_beta   90.00
_cell.angle_gamma   90.00
#
_symmetry.space_group_name_H-M   'P 1'
#
loop_
_entity.id
_entity.type
_entity.pdbx_description
1 polymer ?
#
loop_
_entity_poly.entity_id
_entity_poly.type
_entity_poly.pdbx_seq_one_letter_code
_entity_poly.pdbx_strand_id
1 'polypeptide(L)'
;MPMRLAPLTLMSLLLSAPAFAALQPPPGYHAAVGQRGGEAPSCQAVPRPYTGDLQFTSKYEGSNSARATLNRKAEKNFREQTANITRLEKEAGRMITYYMRTGQQGHLDCAVEWLDQWASADALESEQFNHTGKSMRKWALGSLAGAWLRLKFSESQPLAAYPQQSARIEAWFTRLAEHTVREWSGLPLRKINNHSYWAAWSVMAVAVIADRRDLFDWSVEQFRVAAGQVDADGYLANEMR
;
A
#
# COMPACT_ATOMS: atom_id res chain seq x y z
N MET A 1 59.39 -34.57 34.84
CA MET A 1 57.98 -34.86 34.47
C MET A 1 57.39 -33.63 33.85
N PRO A 2 57.08 -33.60 32.54
CA PRO A 2 56.40 -32.45 31.93
C PRO A 2 54.88 -32.62 32.02
N MET A 3 54.24 -31.61 32.55
CA MET A 3 52.81 -31.48 32.69
C MET A 3 52.17 -31.15 31.31
N ARG A 4 51.33 -32.03 30.79
CA ARG A 4 50.58 -31.83 29.53
C ARG A 4 49.36 -31.00 29.80
N LEU A 5 49.28 -29.78 29.28
CA LEU A 5 48.08 -28.97 29.21
C LEU A 5 47.17 -29.51 28.11
N ALA A 6 45.95 -29.89 28.48
CA ALA A 6 44.90 -30.26 27.53
C ALA A 6 44.26 -29.00 26.93
N PRO A 7 43.92 -28.98 25.62
CA PRO A 7 43.22 -27.84 25.01
C PRO A 7 41.75 -27.82 25.41
N LEU A 8 41.29 -26.71 25.97
CA LEU A 8 39.87 -26.41 26.16
C LEU A 8 39.26 -26.10 24.77
N THR A 9 38.42 -27.01 24.28
CA THR A 9 37.62 -26.79 23.09
C THR A 9 36.43 -25.92 23.47
N LEU A 10 36.45 -24.65 23.04
CA LEU A 10 35.34 -23.72 23.22
C LEU A 10 34.23 -24.11 22.19
N MET A 11 33.17 -24.75 22.69
CA MET A 11 31.98 -25.12 21.89
C MET A 11 31.10 -23.90 21.77
N SER A 12 31.17 -23.19 20.62
CA SER A 12 30.30 -22.07 20.29
C SER A 12 28.90 -22.59 20.05
N LEU A 13 27.96 -22.37 21.00
CA LEU A 13 26.52 -22.52 20.77
C LEU A 13 26.06 -21.41 19.82
N LEU A 14 25.86 -21.76 18.56
CA LEU A 14 25.10 -20.95 17.60
C LEU A 14 23.62 -20.99 18.04
N LEU A 15 23.17 -19.95 18.72
CA LEU A 15 21.75 -19.68 18.94
C LEU A 15 21.13 -19.32 17.57
N SER A 16 20.57 -20.30 16.88
CA SER A 16 19.72 -20.04 15.71
C SER A 16 18.46 -19.35 16.20
N ALA A 17 18.32 -18.03 15.93
CA ALA A 17 17.05 -17.34 16.07
C ALA A 17 16.01 -18.02 15.18
N PRO A 18 14.75 -18.17 15.64
CA PRO A 18 13.70 -18.73 14.79
C PRO A 18 13.54 -17.84 13.54
N ALA A 19 13.89 -18.38 12.38
CA ALA A 19 13.62 -17.73 11.10
C ALA A 19 12.11 -17.83 10.86
N PHE A 20 11.40 -16.73 11.05
CA PHE A 20 9.99 -16.65 10.60
C PHE A 20 9.96 -16.80 9.08
N ALA A 21 9.00 -17.58 8.57
CA ALA A 21 8.76 -17.66 7.14
C ALA A 21 8.38 -16.26 6.60
N ALA A 22 8.89 -15.91 5.42
CA ALA A 22 8.56 -14.65 4.75
C ALA A 22 7.05 -14.53 4.51
N LEU A 23 6.53 -13.32 4.64
CA LEU A 23 5.13 -13.02 4.39
C LEU A 23 4.79 -13.28 2.92
N GLN A 24 3.67 -13.96 2.69
CA GLN A 24 3.19 -14.31 1.35
C GLN A 24 1.75 -13.85 1.18
N PRO A 25 1.38 -13.35 -0.02
CA PRO A 25 -0.02 -13.06 -0.32
C PRO A 25 -0.82 -14.34 -0.57
N PRO A 26 -2.16 -14.25 -0.62
CA PRO A 26 -3.00 -15.38 -1.03
C PRO A 26 -2.65 -15.90 -2.43
N PRO A 27 -3.00 -17.17 -2.75
CA PRO A 27 -2.61 -17.85 -4.00
C PRO A 27 -2.90 -17.08 -5.28
N GLY A 28 -3.97 -16.29 -5.35
CA GLY A 28 -4.35 -15.51 -6.54
C GLY A 28 -3.34 -14.43 -6.98
N TYR A 29 -2.38 -14.09 -6.13
CA TYR A 29 -1.32 -13.13 -6.46
C TYR A 29 -0.10 -13.77 -7.15
N HIS A 30 -0.01 -15.10 -7.19
CA HIS A 30 1.10 -15.84 -7.81
C HIS A 30 0.87 -16.13 -9.29
N ALA A 31 -0.23 -15.66 -9.88
CA ALA A 31 -0.57 -15.92 -11.28
C ALA A 31 0.56 -15.52 -12.23
N ALA A 32 0.84 -16.37 -13.21
CA ALA A 32 1.74 -16.04 -14.30
C ALA A 32 1.18 -14.93 -15.19
N VAL A 33 2.09 -14.20 -15.85
CA VAL A 33 1.74 -13.18 -16.84
C VAL A 33 1.16 -13.85 -18.09
N GLY A 34 0.06 -13.32 -18.60
CA GLY A 34 -0.56 -13.80 -19.85
C GLY A 34 0.33 -13.56 -21.06
N GLN A 35 0.13 -14.38 -22.11
CA GLN A 35 0.95 -14.35 -23.33
C GLN A 35 0.08 -14.08 -24.58
N ARG A 36 -0.73 -13.02 -24.54
CA ARG A 36 -1.56 -12.70 -25.71
C ARG A 36 -0.80 -11.94 -26.81
N GLY A 37 0.36 -11.38 -26.47
CA GLY A 37 1.16 -10.59 -27.39
C GLY A 37 0.48 -9.27 -27.84
N GLY A 38 1.03 -8.65 -28.88
CA GLY A 38 0.56 -7.40 -29.46
C GLY A 38 1.37 -6.19 -28.97
N GLU A 39 1.30 -5.09 -29.70
CA GLU A 39 1.94 -3.84 -29.30
C GLU A 39 1.18 -3.19 -28.15
N ALA A 40 1.92 -2.81 -27.11
CA ALA A 40 1.40 -1.95 -26.08
C ALA A 40 1.34 -0.50 -26.58
N PRO A 41 0.33 0.29 -26.18
CA PRO A 41 0.33 1.71 -26.51
C PRO A 41 1.53 2.41 -25.87
N SER A 42 2.01 3.49 -26.51
CA SER A 42 3.03 4.36 -25.91
C SER A 42 2.56 4.92 -24.56
N CYS A 43 3.50 5.15 -23.66
CA CYS A 43 3.21 5.74 -22.36
C CYS A 43 2.61 7.13 -22.50
N GLN A 44 1.53 7.39 -21.79
CA GLN A 44 1.06 8.74 -21.59
C GLN A 44 1.99 9.50 -20.65
N ALA A 45 1.93 10.83 -20.69
CA ALA A 45 2.69 11.65 -19.74
C ALA A 45 2.32 11.30 -18.29
N VAL A 46 3.35 11.13 -17.46
CA VAL A 46 3.20 10.85 -16.03
C VAL A 46 2.43 11.98 -15.35
N PRO A 47 1.42 11.72 -14.54
CA PRO A 47 0.80 12.77 -13.74
C PRO A 47 1.82 13.35 -12.78
N ARG A 48 1.82 14.69 -12.65
CA ARG A 48 2.77 15.38 -11.76
C ARG A 48 2.70 14.81 -10.35
N PRO A 49 3.81 14.35 -9.75
CA PRO A 49 3.86 13.90 -8.37
C PRO A 49 3.33 14.97 -7.40
N TYR A 50 2.53 14.55 -6.44
CA TYR A 50 1.97 15.45 -5.44
C TYR A 50 2.87 15.48 -4.21
N THR A 51 3.58 16.60 -4.02
CA THR A 51 4.55 16.82 -2.93
C THR A 51 4.14 17.93 -1.98
N GLY A 52 2.96 18.49 -2.17
CA GLY A 52 2.42 19.57 -1.29
C GLY A 52 1.74 19.02 -0.04
N ASP A 53 1.23 19.94 0.77
CA ASP A 53 0.45 19.62 1.96
C ASP A 53 -0.81 18.84 1.61
N LEU A 54 -1.08 17.80 2.36
CA LEU A 54 -2.26 16.95 2.18
C LEU A 54 -3.52 17.60 2.82
N GLN A 55 -3.82 18.81 2.39
CA GLN A 55 -4.94 19.63 2.87
C GLN A 55 -6.04 19.67 1.78
N PHE A 56 -6.85 18.63 1.69
CA PHE A 56 -7.88 18.52 0.66
C PHE A 56 -9.28 18.84 1.19
N THR A 57 -10.09 19.50 0.36
CA THR A 57 -11.51 19.73 0.61
C THR A 57 -12.24 18.37 0.67
N SER A 58 -13.06 18.14 1.69
CA SER A 58 -13.94 16.96 1.71
C SER A 58 -15.11 17.17 0.72
N LYS A 59 -15.43 16.17 -0.10
CA LYS A 59 -16.60 16.23 -1.00
C LYS A 59 -17.93 16.41 -0.28
N TYR A 60 -17.96 16.24 1.04
CA TYR A 60 -19.12 16.46 1.91
C TYR A 60 -19.00 17.74 2.73
N GLU A 61 -18.01 18.59 2.49
CA GLU A 61 -17.83 19.83 3.22
C GLU A 61 -19.04 20.76 3.00
N GLY A 62 -19.58 21.33 4.09
CA GLY A 62 -20.78 22.14 4.04
C GLY A 62 -22.08 21.35 3.84
N SER A 63 -22.06 20.01 3.88
CA SER A 63 -23.26 19.17 3.89
C SER A 63 -23.82 18.95 5.30
N ASN A 64 -24.80 18.05 5.42
CA ASN A 64 -25.39 17.67 6.72
C ASN A 64 -24.38 16.97 7.66
N SER A 65 -24.74 16.87 8.95
CA SER A 65 -23.90 16.26 9.98
C SER A 65 -23.56 14.78 9.70
N ALA A 66 -24.46 14.06 9.03
CA ALA A 66 -24.27 12.66 8.63
C ALA A 66 -23.29 12.50 7.45
N ARG A 67 -22.90 13.60 6.77
CA ARG A 67 -22.04 13.58 5.57
C ARG A 67 -22.54 12.60 4.49
N ALA A 68 -23.87 12.46 4.37
CA ALA A 68 -24.50 11.57 3.41
C ALA A 68 -24.79 12.24 2.08
N THR A 69 -24.86 13.58 2.05
CA THR A 69 -25.19 14.36 0.85
C THR A 69 -23.94 15.04 0.30
N LEU A 70 -23.66 14.82 -1.00
CA LEU A 70 -22.55 15.48 -1.69
C LEU A 70 -22.82 16.98 -1.84
N ASN A 71 -21.81 17.79 -1.52
CA ASN A 71 -21.79 19.20 -1.91
C ASN A 71 -21.07 19.32 -3.26
N ARG A 72 -21.79 19.68 -4.32
CA ARG A 72 -21.26 19.74 -5.69
C ARG A 72 -20.03 20.65 -5.83
N LYS A 73 -19.99 21.79 -5.13
CA LYS A 73 -18.85 22.70 -5.15
C LYS A 73 -17.63 22.06 -4.45
N ALA A 74 -17.84 21.49 -3.28
CA ALA A 74 -16.82 20.82 -2.52
C ALA A 74 -16.28 19.57 -3.26
N GLU A 75 -17.16 18.80 -3.90
CA GLU A 75 -16.78 17.66 -4.73
C GLU A 75 -15.93 18.10 -5.94
N LYS A 76 -16.28 19.19 -6.61
CA LYS A 76 -15.47 19.74 -7.71
C LYS A 76 -14.06 20.10 -7.21
N ASN A 77 -13.97 20.85 -6.11
CA ASN A 77 -12.68 21.21 -5.50
C ASN A 77 -11.85 19.97 -5.12
N PHE A 78 -12.48 18.98 -4.48
CA PHE A 78 -11.82 17.72 -4.14
C PHE A 78 -11.24 17.04 -5.39
N ARG A 79 -12.02 16.92 -6.46
CA ARG A 79 -11.57 16.29 -7.72
C ARG A 79 -10.41 17.05 -8.36
N GLU A 80 -10.44 18.37 -8.36
CA GLU A 80 -9.36 19.21 -8.89
C GLU A 80 -8.08 19.08 -8.08
N GLN A 81 -8.17 19.14 -6.75
CA GLN A 81 -7.04 19.02 -5.85
C GLN A 81 -6.39 17.63 -5.90
N THR A 82 -7.15 16.57 -6.13
CA THR A 82 -6.67 15.17 -6.10
C THR A 82 -6.50 14.56 -7.49
N ALA A 83 -6.64 15.35 -8.57
CA ALA A 83 -6.68 14.85 -9.95
C ALA A 83 -5.46 13.99 -10.33
N ASN A 84 -4.25 14.45 -9.99
CA ASN A 84 -3.03 13.71 -10.30
C ASN A 84 -2.91 12.41 -9.49
N ILE A 85 -3.30 12.43 -8.21
CA ILE A 85 -3.30 11.24 -7.35
C ILE A 85 -4.26 10.20 -7.91
N THR A 86 -5.50 10.61 -8.17
CA THR A 86 -6.55 9.73 -8.73
C THR A 86 -6.15 9.18 -10.11
N ARG A 87 -5.48 10.00 -10.93
CA ARG A 87 -4.98 9.55 -12.23
C ARG A 87 -3.88 8.50 -12.07
N LEU A 88 -2.93 8.70 -11.16
CA LEU A 88 -1.90 7.70 -10.87
C LEU A 88 -2.54 6.37 -10.44
N GLU A 89 -3.40 6.39 -9.42
CA GLU A 89 -4.07 5.19 -8.92
C GLU A 89 -4.76 4.40 -10.03
N LYS A 90 -5.59 5.09 -10.81
CA LYS A 90 -6.40 4.47 -11.86
C LYS A 90 -5.54 3.91 -12.99
N GLU A 91 -4.62 4.70 -13.51
CA GLU A 91 -3.87 4.32 -14.70
C GLU A 91 -2.74 3.33 -14.39
N ALA A 92 -2.01 3.47 -13.26
CA ALA A 92 -1.03 2.47 -12.84
C ALA A 92 -1.69 1.12 -12.60
N GLY A 93 -2.81 1.08 -11.89
CA GLY A 93 -3.59 -0.15 -11.68
C GLY A 93 -4.09 -0.77 -12.99
N ARG A 94 -4.52 0.08 -13.95
CA ARG A 94 -4.96 -0.35 -15.29
C ARG A 94 -3.80 -0.94 -16.08
N MET A 95 -2.66 -0.26 -16.15
CA MET A 95 -1.46 -0.72 -16.86
C MET A 95 -0.98 -2.07 -16.31
N ILE A 96 -0.88 -2.21 -14.99
CA ILE A 96 -0.51 -3.47 -14.34
C ILE A 96 -1.52 -4.58 -14.70
N THR A 97 -2.82 -4.28 -14.67
CA THR A 97 -3.85 -5.25 -15.02
C THR A 97 -3.76 -5.70 -16.48
N TYR A 98 -3.50 -4.77 -17.41
CA TYR A 98 -3.31 -5.11 -18.82
C TYR A 98 -2.05 -5.94 -19.03
N TYR A 99 -0.94 -5.55 -18.41
CA TYR A 99 0.30 -6.32 -18.47
C TYR A 99 0.08 -7.76 -17.95
N MET A 100 -0.45 -7.94 -16.76
CA MET A 100 -0.70 -9.26 -16.18
C MET A 100 -1.59 -10.14 -17.08
N ARG A 101 -2.52 -9.53 -17.81
CA ARG A 101 -3.43 -10.26 -18.70
C ARG A 101 -2.84 -10.56 -20.07
N THR A 102 -1.95 -9.73 -20.60
CA THR A 102 -1.50 -9.77 -22.00
C THR A 102 -0.02 -10.06 -22.19
N GLY A 103 0.81 -9.73 -21.21
CA GLY A 103 2.27 -9.79 -21.33
C GLY A 103 2.89 -8.66 -22.16
N GLN A 104 2.09 -7.64 -22.54
CA GLN A 104 2.59 -6.51 -23.33
C GLN A 104 3.52 -5.64 -22.49
N GLN A 105 4.82 -5.71 -22.77
CA GLN A 105 5.90 -5.09 -21.98
C GLN A 105 5.71 -3.60 -21.77
N GLY A 106 5.28 -2.84 -22.78
CA GLY A 106 5.08 -1.40 -22.66
C GLY A 106 4.09 -0.99 -21.55
N HIS A 107 3.13 -1.84 -21.17
CA HIS A 107 2.27 -1.55 -20.02
C HIS A 107 3.03 -1.64 -18.70
N LEU A 108 3.95 -2.60 -18.57
CA LEU A 108 4.80 -2.71 -17.39
C LEU A 108 5.78 -1.54 -17.31
N ASP A 109 6.45 -1.23 -18.43
CA ASP A 109 7.40 -0.11 -18.52
C ASP A 109 6.75 1.19 -18.05
N CYS A 110 5.55 1.50 -18.58
CA CYS A 110 4.80 2.70 -18.20
C CYS A 110 4.40 2.69 -16.72
N ALA A 111 3.94 1.56 -16.19
CA ALA A 111 3.54 1.47 -14.78
C ALA A 111 4.73 1.67 -13.84
N VAL A 112 5.87 1.04 -14.15
CA VAL A 112 7.10 1.19 -13.36
C VAL A 112 7.62 2.63 -13.46
N GLU A 113 7.65 3.23 -14.66
CA GLU A 113 8.07 4.63 -14.84
C GLU A 113 7.22 5.60 -14.01
N TRP A 114 5.89 5.45 -14.05
CA TRP A 114 5.00 6.34 -13.31
C TRP A 114 5.18 6.23 -11.81
N LEU A 115 5.26 5.02 -11.29
CA LEU A 115 5.46 4.77 -9.87
C LEU A 115 6.84 5.22 -9.39
N ASP A 116 7.88 4.99 -10.20
CA ASP A 116 9.24 5.39 -9.90
C ASP A 116 9.43 6.91 -9.84
N GLN A 117 8.79 7.66 -10.74
CA GLN A 117 8.80 9.13 -10.69
C GLN A 117 8.11 9.66 -9.43
N TRP A 118 7.00 9.06 -9.00
CA TRP A 118 6.31 9.44 -7.77
C TRP A 118 7.11 9.07 -6.52
N ALA A 119 7.73 7.91 -6.51
CA ALA A 119 8.63 7.47 -5.44
C ALA A 119 9.87 8.35 -5.34
N SER A 120 10.47 8.72 -6.48
CA SER A 120 11.67 9.60 -6.52
C SER A 120 11.38 11.04 -6.07
N ALA A 121 10.13 11.47 -6.15
CA ALA A 121 9.69 12.79 -5.69
C ALA A 121 9.22 12.79 -4.23
N ASP A 122 9.32 11.69 -3.50
CA ASP A 122 8.78 11.49 -2.15
C ASP A 122 7.31 11.98 -2.07
N ALA A 123 6.51 11.62 -3.09
CA ALA A 123 5.13 12.07 -3.21
C ALA A 123 4.26 11.55 -2.06
N LEU A 124 3.28 12.34 -1.65
CA LEU A 124 2.33 12.02 -0.57
C LEU A 124 2.96 11.87 0.84
N GLU A 125 4.18 12.35 1.08
CA GLU A 125 4.88 12.20 2.37
C GLU A 125 4.73 13.40 3.31
N SER A 126 4.01 14.46 2.92
CA SER A 126 3.83 15.66 3.77
C SER A 126 3.28 15.30 5.17
N GLU A 127 3.92 15.84 6.20
CA GLU A 127 3.44 15.76 7.59
C GLU A 127 2.28 16.75 7.87
N GLN A 128 1.99 17.66 6.93
CA GLN A 128 0.87 18.59 7.01
C GLN A 128 -0.35 17.98 6.29
N PHE A 129 -1.34 17.55 7.06
CA PHE A 129 -2.52 16.90 6.50
C PHE A 129 -3.80 17.23 7.28
N ASN A 130 -4.93 17.16 6.60
CA ASN A 130 -6.25 17.07 7.21
C ASN A 130 -6.81 15.63 7.10
N HIS A 131 -8.04 15.41 7.60
CA HIS A 131 -8.67 14.09 7.55
C HIS A 131 -8.83 13.57 6.11
N THR A 132 -9.15 14.44 5.16
CA THR A 132 -9.28 14.06 3.74
C THR A 132 -7.92 13.72 3.15
N GLY A 133 -6.87 14.46 3.49
CA GLY A 133 -5.52 14.25 3.02
C GLY A 133 -4.92 12.91 3.48
N LYS A 134 -5.00 12.61 4.78
CA LYS A 134 -4.56 11.30 5.27
C LYS A 134 -5.40 10.13 4.71
N SER A 135 -6.67 10.41 4.35
CA SER A 135 -7.50 9.41 3.69
C SER A 135 -7.05 9.17 2.24
N MET A 136 -6.66 10.23 1.50
CA MET A 136 -6.11 10.10 0.16
C MET A 136 -4.79 9.32 0.14
N ARG A 137 -3.88 9.58 1.11
CA ARG A 137 -2.61 8.82 1.24
C ARG A 137 -2.88 7.32 1.33
N LYS A 138 -3.72 6.88 2.27
CA LYS A 138 -4.00 5.44 2.45
C LYS A 138 -4.75 4.82 1.29
N TRP A 139 -5.66 5.56 0.62
CA TRP A 139 -6.38 5.03 -0.54
C TRP A 139 -5.45 4.85 -1.72
N ALA A 140 -4.59 5.85 -2.01
CA ALA A 140 -3.56 5.72 -3.03
C ALA A 140 -2.63 4.55 -2.72
N LEU A 141 -2.12 4.46 -1.49
CA LEU A 141 -1.26 3.35 -1.06
C LEU A 141 -1.93 2.00 -1.26
N GLY A 142 -3.19 1.83 -0.80
CA GLY A 142 -3.92 0.57 -0.93
C GLY A 142 -4.14 0.15 -2.38
N SER A 143 -4.48 1.11 -3.24
CA SER A 143 -4.68 0.87 -4.68
C SER A 143 -3.37 0.48 -5.37
N LEU A 144 -2.30 1.23 -5.12
CA LEU A 144 -1.00 1.04 -5.78
C LEU A 144 -0.27 -0.21 -5.26
N ALA A 145 -0.21 -0.40 -3.94
CA ALA A 145 0.41 -1.58 -3.33
C ALA A 145 -0.36 -2.86 -3.67
N GLY A 146 -1.70 -2.81 -3.67
CA GLY A 146 -2.53 -3.95 -4.10
C GLY A 146 -2.30 -4.35 -5.55
N ALA A 147 -2.06 -3.40 -6.45
CA ALA A 147 -1.67 -3.69 -7.83
C ALA A 147 -0.24 -4.23 -7.92
N TRP A 148 0.71 -3.63 -7.16
CA TRP A 148 2.12 -4.03 -7.14
C TRP A 148 2.35 -5.45 -6.63
N LEU A 149 1.55 -5.92 -5.65
CA LEU A 149 1.59 -7.30 -5.17
C LEU A 149 1.50 -8.32 -6.32
N ARG A 150 0.67 -8.04 -7.34
CA ARG A 150 0.48 -8.94 -8.49
C ARG A 150 1.73 -9.05 -9.36
N LEU A 151 2.54 -7.99 -9.44
CA LEU A 151 3.82 -8.02 -10.13
C LEU A 151 4.90 -8.71 -9.28
N LYS A 152 4.97 -8.33 -7.99
CA LYS A 152 6.01 -8.80 -7.07
C LYS A 152 5.99 -10.31 -6.87
N PHE A 153 4.81 -10.88 -6.74
CA PHE A 153 4.62 -12.31 -6.43
C PHE A 153 4.25 -13.15 -7.64
N SER A 154 4.13 -12.55 -8.83
CA SER A 154 3.91 -13.33 -10.07
C SER A 154 5.00 -14.37 -10.29
N GLU A 155 4.61 -15.60 -10.65
CA GLU A 155 5.53 -16.67 -11.05
C GLU A 155 6.46 -16.25 -12.21
N SER A 156 6.03 -15.31 -13.05
CA SER A 156 6.82 -14.79 -14.17
C SER A 156 7.93 -13.80 -13.74
N GLN A 157 7.97 -13.37 -12.48
CA GLN A 157 8.97 -12.46 -11.92
C GLN A 157 9.24 -11.19 -12.75
N PRO A 158 8.20 -10.46 -13.20
CA PRO A 158 8.38 -9.34 -14.14
C PRO A 158 9.23 -8.20 -13.60
N LEU A 159 9.32 -8.03 -12.29
CA LEU A 159 10.11 -6.97 -11.66
C LEU A 159 11.62 -7.26 -11.64
N ALA A 160 12.07 -8.45 -12.02
CA ALA A 160 13.49 -8.78 -12.11
C ALA A 160 14.26 -7.88 -13.10
N ALA A 161 13.56 -7.31 -14.11
CA ALA A 161 14.13 -6.35 -15.04
C ALA A 161 14.27 -4.91 -14.49
N TYR A 162 13.69 -4.62 -13.30
CA TYR A 162 13.63 -3.27 -12.71
C TYR A 162 14.11 -3.22 -11.26
N PRO A 163 15.29 -3.77 -10.93
CA PRO A 163 15.69 -3.95 -9.53
C PRO A 163 15.79 -2.62 -8.75
N GLN A 164 16.31 -1.56 -9.37
CA GLN A 164 16.48 -0.26 -8.74
C GLN A 164 15.16 0.48 -8.55
N GLN A 165 14.31 0.50 -9.59
CA GLN A 165 12.99 1.11 -9.53
C GLN A 165 12.11 0.39 -8.51
N SER A 166 12.10 -0.94 -8.54
CA SER A 166 11.34 -1.75 -7.59
C SER A 166 11.74 -1.45 -6.14
N ALA A 167 13.04 -1.42 -5.85
CA ALA A 167 13.55 -1.09 -4.53
C ALA A 167 13.09 0.31 -4.07
N ARG A 168 13.14 1.31 -4.94
CA ARG A 168 12.72 2.68 -4.63
C ARG A 168 11.22 2.80 -4.41
N ILE A 169 10.41 2.15 -5.26
CA ILE A 169 8.95 2.12 -5.13
C ILE A 169 8.53 1.43 -3.82
N GLU A 170 9.13 0.28 -3.50
CA GLU A 170 8.82 -0.46 -2.28
C GLU A 170 9.26 0.28 -1.01
N ALA A 171 10.39 0.98 -1.05
CA ALA A 171 10.81 1.86 0.03
C ALA A 171 9.83 3.05 0.22
N TRP A 172 9.35 3.66 -0.87
CA TRP A 172 8.32 4.69 -0.82
C TRP A 172 7.01 4.16 -0.23
N PHE A 173 6.51 3.01 -0.68
CA PHE A 173 5.33 2.38 -0.10
C PHE A 173 5.49 2.14 1.41
N THR A 174 6.69 1.72 1.84
CA THR A 174 6.99 1.48 3.26
C THR A 174 6.87 2.77 4.07
N ARG A 175 7.42 3.89 3.60
CA ARG A 175 7.28 5.19 4.26
C ARG A 175 5.82 5.64 4.33
N LEU A 176 5.05 5.49 3.25
CA LEU A 176 3.61 5.80 3.26
C LEU A 176 2.81 4.91 4.21
N ALA A 177 3.19 3.64 4.35
CA ALA A 177 2.57 2.73 5.33
C ALA A 177 2.88 3.15 6.76
N GLU A 178 4.12 3.55 7.05
CA GLU A 178 4.52 4.07 8.37
C GLU A 178 3.78 5.38 8.72
N HIS A 179 3.59 6.29 7.78
CA HIS A 179 2.70 7.45 7.94
C HIS A 179 1.28 7.00 8.28
N THR A 180 0.74 6.04 7.52
CA THR A 180 -0.61 5.53 7.72
C THR A 180 -0.78 4.91 9.11
N VAL A 181 0.19 4.13 9.58
CA VAL A 181 0.18 3.56 10.95
C VAL A 181 0.10 4.69 12.00
N ARG A 182 0.98 5.70 11.90
CA ARG A 182 0.97 6.82 12.86
C ARG A 182 -0.36 7.58 12.87
N GLU A 183 -0.95 7.80 11.71
CA GLU A 183 -2.17 8.59 11.53
C GLU A 183 -3.45 7.89 11.96
N TRP A 184 -3.46 6.56 11.92
CA TRP A 184 -4.66 5.76 12.17
C TRP A 184 -4.58 4.91 13.44
N SER A 185 -3.48 4.99 14.20
CA SER A 185 -3.32 4.37 15.52
C SER A 185 -3.98 5.21 16.63
N GLY A 186 -4.29 4.56 17.76
CA GLY A 186 -4.76 5.23 18.98
C GLY A 186 -6.16 5.85 18.89
N LEU A 187 -6.94 5.50 17.87
CA LEU A 187 -8.31 5.99 17.74
C LEU A 187 -9.23 5.31 18.77
N PRO A 188 -10.13 6.05 19.42
CA PRO A 188 -11.14 5.45 20.29
C PRO A 188 -12.10 4.59 19.45
N LEU A 189 -12.61 3.48 20.02
CA LEU A 189 -13.44 2.49 19.32
C LEU A 189 -14.60 3.12 18.53
N ARG A 190 -15.27 4.15 19.08
CA ARG A 190 -16.37 4.85 18.40
C ARG A 190 -15.96 5.60 17.12
N LYS A 191 -14.64 5.79 16.87
CA LYS A 191 -14.11 6.44 15.67
C LYS A 191 -13.48 5.45 14.70
N ILE A 192 -13.41 4.18 15.06
CA ILE A 192 -12.91 3.12 14.19
C ILE A 192 -14.06 2.70 13.24
N ASN A 193 -13.85 2.89 11.97
CA ASN A 193 -14.83 2.64 10.92
C ASN A 193 -14.13 2.25 9.59
N ASN A 194 -14.84 2.27 8.46
CA ASN A 194 -14.29 1.92 7.15
C ASN A 194 -12.96 2.62 6.83
N HIS A 195 -12.73 3.83 7.31
CA HIS A 195 -11.46 4.50 7.10
C HIS A 195 -10.29 3.77 7.78
N SER A 196 -10.50 3.23 8.99
CA SER A 196 -9.49 2.42 9.68
C SER A 196 -9.29 1.07 8.99
N TYR A 197 -10.36 0.45 8.47
CA TYR A 197 -10.26 -0.82 7.74
C TYR A 197 -9.48 -0.66 6.43
N TRP A 198 -9.69 0.45 5.71
CA TRP A 198 -8.89 0.79 4.53
C TRP A 198 -7.42 1.07 4.86
N ALA A 199 -7.15 1.69 6.02
CA ALA A 199 -5.78 1.88 6.49
C ALA A 199 -5.11 0.53 6.77
N ALA A 200 -5.79 -0.38 7.47
CA ALA A 200 -5.30 -1.73 7.74
C ALA A 200 -4.99 -2.50 6.43
N TRP A 201 -5.89 -2.44 5.46
CA TRP A 201 -5.67 -3.06 4.15
C TRP A 201 -4.45 -2.50 3.43
N SER A 202 -4.30 -1.17 3.37
CA SER A 202 -3.17 -0.54 2.68
C SER A 202 -1.83 -0.89 3.32
N VAL A 203 -1.77 -0.89 4.65
CA VAL A 203 -0.57 -1.27 5.41
C VAL A 203 -0.27 -2.77 5.27
N MET A 204 -1.29 -3.64 5.29
CA MET A 204 -1.14 -5.08 5.09
C MET A 204 -0.52 -5.40 3.73
N ALA A 205 -0.96 -4.74 2.66
CA ALA A 205 -0.41 -4.93 1.32
C ALA A 205 1.09 -4.62 1.30
N VAL A 206 1.50 -3.52 1.94
CA VAL A 206 2.92 -3.13 2.04
C VAL A 206 3.69 -4.07 2.96
N ALA A 207 3.11 -4.51 4.07
CA ALA A 207 3.74 -5.47 4.98
C ALA A 207 4.17 -6.74 4.24
N VAL A 208 3.32 -7.24 3.35
CA VAL A 208 3.62 -8.42 2.52
C VAL A 208 4.68 -8.10 1.45
N ILE A 209 4.60 -6.93 0.80
CA ILE A 209 5.60 -6.49 -0.20
C ILE A 209 7.00 -6.41 0.42
N ALA A 210 7.12 -5.80 1.60
CA ALA A 210 8.39 -5.47 2.23
C ALA A 210 8.85 -6.49 3.28
N ASP A 211 8.09 -7.58 3.47
CA ASP A 211 8.30 -8.59 4.53
C ASP A 211 8.43 -7.95 5.94
N ARG A 212 7.59 -6.94 6.23
CA ARG A 212 7.59 -6.16 7.48
C ARG A 212 6.55 -6.74 8.46
N ARG A 213 7.02 -7.56 9.40
CA ARG A 213 6.20 -8.22 10.40
C ARG A 213 5.48 -7.24 11.33
N ASP A 214 6.11 -6.17 11.72
CA ASP A 214 5.53 -5.12 12.55
C ASP A 214 4.32 -4.44 11.89
N LEU A 215 4.40 -4.13 10.59
CA LEU A 215 3.28 -3.59 9.82
C LEU A 215 2.15 -4.62 9.65
N PHE A 216 2.53 -5.89 9.46
CA PHE A 216 1.58 -7.00 9.39
C PHE A 216 0.79 -7.14 10.69
N ASP A 217 1.49 -7.19 11.83
CA ASP A 217 0.87 -7.38 13.14
C ASP A 217 -0.05 -6.20 13.49
N TRP A 218 0.34 -4.96 13.18
CA TRP A 218 -0.53 -3.80 13.32
C TRP A 218 -1.82 -3.96 12.49
N SER A 219 -1.71 -4.39 11.24
CA SER A 219 -2.85 -4.58 10.35
C SER A 219 -3.80 -5.69 10.84
N VAL A 220 -3.24 -6.80 11.35
CA VAL A 220 -4.02 -7.90 11.95
C VAL A 220 -4.79 -7.40 13.17
N GLU A 221 -4.17 -6.56 14.02
CA GLU A 221 -4.86 -6.00 15.18
C GLU A 221 -6.03 -5.08 14.76
N GLN A 222 -5.84 -4.23 13.75
CA GLN A 222 -6.93 -3.42 13.21
C GLN A 222 -8.06 -4.28 12.64
N PHE A 223 -7.74 -5.39 11.99
CA PHE A 223 -8.74 -6.35 11.51
C PHE A 223 -9.51 -7.00 12.67
N ARG A 224 -8.84 -7.40 13.75
CA ARG A 224 -9.48 -7.95 14.94
C ARG A 224 -10.46 -6.96 15.57
N VAL A 225 -10.06 -5.68 15.66
CA VAL A 225 -10.96 -4.62 16.14
C VAL A 225 -12.18 -4.49 15.23
N ALA A 226 -12.00 -4.52 13.90
CA ALA A 226 -13.12 -4.45 12.95
C ALA A 226 -14.05 -5.65 13.09
N ALA A 227 -13.51 -6.86 13.17
CA ALA A 227 -14.30 -8.08 13.38
C ALA A 227 -15.08 -8.06 14.70
N GLY A 228 -14.48 -7.50 15.76
CA GLY A 228 -15.13 -7.34 17.07
C GLY A 228 -16.22 -6.28 17.11
N GLN A 229 -16.37 -5.46 16.08
CA GLN A 229 -17.47 -4.47 15.95
C GLN A 229 -18.72 -5.01 15.24
N VAL A 230 -18.66 -6.24 14.72
CA VAL A 230 -19.83 -6.89 14.13
C VAL A 230 -20.80 -7.26 15.23
N ASP A 231 -22.03 -6.75 15.17
CA ASP A 231 -23.08 -7.06 16.14
C ASP A 231 -23.73 -8.43 15.89
N ALA A 232 -24.70 -8.78 16.75
CA ALA A 232 -25.38 -10.08 16.66
C ALA A 232 -26.18 -10.27 15.36
N ASP A 233 -26.55 -9.18 14.71
CA ASP A 233 -27.28 -9.18 13.44
C ASP A 233 -26.36 -9.12 12.21
N GLY A 234 -25.02 -9.06 12.43
CA GLY A 234 -24.00 -9.02 11.37
C GLY A 234 -23.69 -7.63 10.86
N TYR A 235 -24.11 -6.57 11.52
CA TYR A 235 -23.84 -5.19 11.11
C TYR A 235 -22.58 -4.62 11.78
N LEU A 236 -21.91 -3.71 11.10
CA LEU A 236 -20.85 -2.86 11.66
C LEU A 236 -21.49 -1.58 12.22
N ALA A 237 -21.69 -1.53 13.53
CA ALA A 237 -22.42 -0.45 14.19
C ALA A 237 -21.90 0.96 13.86
N ASN A 238 -20.56 1.12 13.70
CA ASN A 238 -19.92 2.41 13.36
C ASN A 238 -20.11 2.83 11.89
N GLU A 239 -20.64 1.96 11.03
CA GLU A 239 -20.97 2.25 9.63
C GLU A 239 -22.45 2.58 9.42
N MET A 240 -23.29 2.30 10.40
CA MET A 240 -24.73 2.63 10.37
C MET A 240 -24.91 4.15 10.48
N ARG A 241 -25.50 4.80 9.47
CA ARG A 241 -25.76 6.26 9.40
C ARG A 241 -27.24 6.56 9.27
#